data_08f610dcf7cfb4fbd3c29eba90a1cad5
#
_entry.id   08f610dcf7cfb4fbd3c29eba90a1cad5
#
_cell.length_a   1.000
_cell.length_b   1.000
_cell.length_c   1.000
_cell.angle_alpha   90.00
_cell.angle_beta   90.00
_cell.angle_gamma   90.00
#
_symmetry.space_group_name_H-M   'P 1'
#
loop_
_entity.id
_entity.type
_entity.pdbx_description
1 polymer ?
#
loop_
_entity_poly.entity_id
_entity_poly.type
_entity_poly.pdbx_seq_one_letter_code
_entity_poly.pdbx_strand_id
1 'polypeptide(L)'
;MLLSSSSSSPTNFNPNATYPRISKFAYLDPLELVIGDCEIGRLALVAPFAVCRGDEGTPIHIGDYSNMQDGVILHALETTSHGKNIDDRRYSAEGSLLKANNSEFKNGFAIYVGDKVSLAHGVQVHGPVYIGNDTFVGMNSFIFNANIGKRVAIGVSSTITDGVTIPDNKFVPPGSIIATQAQADALPPRVGSPYEKINSAVLHVNQELAKGYDARIIQRLATEIEGELEQEEMLQTGSPTGNPNVMARR
;
A
#
# COMPACT_ATOMS: atom_id res chain seq x y z
N MET A 1 7.40 25.10 6.51
CA MET A 1 6.94 24.00 5.67
C MET A 1 6.93 22.77 6.57
N LEU A 2 5.78 22.32 7.00
CA LEU A 2 5.67 21.04 7.72
C LEU A 2 6.06 19.95 6.71
N LEU A 3 7.04 19.13 7.06
CA LEU A 3 7.38 17.95 6.26
C LEU A 3 6.23 16.96 6.47
N SER A 4 5.48 16.70 5.43
CA SER A 4 4.39 15.73 5.43
C SER A 4 4.90 14.29 5.63
N SER A 5 6.14 14.01 5.23
CA SER A 5 6.83 12.76 5.49
C SER A 5 8.01 12.95 6.43
N SER A 6 8.14 12.09 7.43
CA SER A 6 9.18 12.20 8.47
C SER A 6 9.68 10.84 8.95
N SER A 7 10.87 10.87 9.62
CA SER A 7 11.35 9.69 10.32
C SER A 7 10.49 9.35 11.53
N SER A 8 10.50 8.06 11.91
CA SER A 8 10.06 7.68 13.26
C SER A 8 11.00 8.22 14.33
N SER A 9 10.49 8.38 15.54
CA SER A 9 11.32 8.62 16.71
C SER A 9 11.85 7.31 17.28
N PRO A 10 13.11 7.25 17.76
CA PRO A 10 13.61 6.09 18.48
C PRO A 10 12.78 5.82 19.75
N THR A 11 12.41 4.57 19.95
CA THR A 11 11.67 4.06 21.11
C THR A 11 12.29 2.76 21.63
N ASN A 12 11.78 2.20 22.71
CA ASN A 12 12.24 0.89 23.22
C ASN A 12 11.82 -0.29 22.33
N PHE A 13 10.81 -0.11 21.47
CA PHE A 13 10.35 -1.11 20.48
C PHE A 13 10.84 -0.80 19.06
N ASN A 14 11.22 0.43 18.78
CA ASN A 14 11.84 0.85 17.52
C ASN A 14 13.07 1.72 17.83
N PRO A 15 14.22 1.11 18.19
CA PRO A 15 15.38 1.85 18.68
C PRO A 15 16.10 2.65 17.60
N ASN A 16 15.86 2.36 16.32
CA ASN A 16 16.45 3.05 15.20
C ASN A 16 15.39 3.88 14.48
N ALA A 17 15.72 5.12 14.14
CA ALA A 17 14.85 5.93 13.28
C ALA A 17 14.73 5.28 11.91
N THR A 18 13.50 5.13 11.44
CA THR A 18 13.16 4.65 10.10
C THR A 18 12.56 5.78 9.27
N TYR A 19 12.64 5.66 7.95
CA TYR A 19 12.22 6.70 7.02
C TYR A 19 11.28 6.12 5.96
N PRO A 20 10.31 6.89 5.48
CA PRO A 20 9.46 6.46 4.39
C PRO A 20 10.26 6.21 3.10
N ARG A 21 9.88 5.17 2.37
CA ARG A 21 10.36 4.85 1.03
C ARG A 21 9.24 5.12 0.03
N ILE A 22 9.31 6.27 -0.64
CA ILE A 22 8.23 6.77 -1.48
C ILE A 22 8.69 6.75 -2.94
N SER A 23 7.91 6.12 -3.81
CA SER A 23 8.15 6.14 -5.25
C SER A 23 8.14 7.57 -5.78
N LYS A 24 9.10 7.91 -6.64
CA LYS A 24 9.12 9.22 -7.34
C LYS A 24 7.89 9.47 -8.21
N PHE A 25 7.09 8.44 -8.48
CA PHE A 25 5.86 8.51 -9.26
C PHE A 25 4.59 8.51 -8.39
N ALA A 26 4.71 8.42 -7.08
CA ALA A 26 3.57 8.55 -6.18
C ALA A 26 3.17 10.02 -6.02
N TYR A 27 1.87 10.26 -5.89
CA TYR A 27 1.35 11.56 -5.46
C TYR A 27 1.05 11.52 -3.96
N LEU A 28 1.61 12.45 -3.24
CA LEU A 28 1.30 12.71 -1.84
C LEU A 28 0.76 14.13 -1.71
N ASP A 29 -0.44 14.25 -1.12
CA ASP A 29 -1.03 15.56 -0.83
C ASP A 29 -0.22 16.27 0.27
N PRO A 30 -0.01 17.58 0.19
CA PRO A 30 0.73 18.32 1.22
C PRO A 30 0.14 18.27 2.64
N LEU A 31 -1.10 17.82 2.80
CA LEU A 31 -1.79 17.66 4.10
C LEU A 31 -1.84 16.20 4.57
N GLU A 32 -1.14 15.27 3.90
CA GLU A 32 -0.98 13.90 4.35
C GLU A 32 0.07 13.77 5.47
N LEU A 33 0.15 12.61 6.12
CA LEU A 33 1.17 12.32 7.12
C LEU A 33 1.73 10.91 6.91
N VAL A 34 2.99 10.81 6.51
CA VAL A 34 3.71 9.53 6.34
C VAL A 34 4.92 9.51 7.26
N ILE A 35 4.92 8.62 8.25
CA ILE A 35 5.96 8.54 9.30
C ILE A 35 6.60 7.16 9.32
N GLY A 36 7.91 7.11 9.42
CA GLY A 36 8.67 5.90 9.68
C GLY A 36 8.70 4.95 8.48
N ASP A 37 8.66 3.66 8.73
CA ASP A 37 8.85 2.61 7.71
C ASP A 37 7.58 2.36 6.91
N CYS A 38 7.21 3.33 6.07
CA CYS A 38 6.12 3.23 5.10
C CYS A 38 6.70 3.15 3.68
N GLU A 39 6.34 2.12 2.93
CA GLU A 39 6.65 1.97 1.51
C GLU A 39 5.45 2.41 0.68
N ILE A 40 5.63 3.38 -0.20
CA ILE A 40 4.59 3.89 -1.09
C ILE A 40 4.97 3.59 -2.54
N GLY A 41 4.17 2.75 -3.19
CA GLY A 41 4.39 2.25 -4.54
C GLY A 41 4.21 3.29 -5.65
N ARG A 42 4.51 2.85 -6.87
CA ARG A 42 4.42 3.63 -8.09
C ARG A 42 2.96 4.01 -8.39
N LEU A 43 2.73 5.26 -8.78
CA LEU A 43 1.40 5.78 -9.12
C LEU A 43 0.34 5.57 -8.01
N ALA A 44 0.82 5.40 -6.77
CA ALA A 44 -0.05 5.45 -5.62
C ALA A 44 -0.47 6.90 -5.34
N LEU A 45 -1.68 7.08 -4.80
CA LEU A 45 -2.19 8.37 -4.36
C LEU A 45 -2.42 8.36 -2.85
N VAL A 46 -1.84 9.33 -2.15
CA VAL A 46 -2.11 9.59 -0.73
C VAL A 46 -2.81 10.94 -0.63
N ALA A 47 -4.10 10.91 -0.29
CA ALA A 47 -4.99 12.08 -0.29
C ALA A 47 -4.85 12.90 1.00
N PRO A 48 -5.50 14.10 1.11
CA PRO A 48 -5.46 14.93 2.29
C PRO A 48 -5.84 14.18 3.56
N PHE A 49 -5.12 14.43 4.66
CA PHE A 49 -5.34 13.83 5.98
C PHE A 49 -5.23 12.30 6.05
N ALA A 50 -4.76 11.66 4.99
CA ALA A 50 -4.39 10.25 5.06
C ALA A 50 -3.10 10.09 5.88
N VAL A 51 -3.06 9.04 6.71
CA VAL A 51 -1.98 8.79 7.66
C VAL A 51 -1.41 7.39 7.47
N CYS A 52 -0.09 7.28 7.23
CA CYS A 52 0.65 6.03 7.30
C CYS A 52 1.70 6.14 8.41
N ARG A 53 1.54 5.36 9.47
CA ARG A 53 2.45 5.33 10.62
C ARG A 53 3.16 3.99 10.73
N GLY A 54 4.34 3.89 10.13
CA GLY A 54 5.26 2.76 10.24
C GLY A 54 6.33 3.01 11.33
N ASP A 55 5.92 3.47 12.51
CA ASP A 55 6.79 3.92 13.58
C ASP A 55 6.95 2.91 14.74
N GLU A 56 6.36 1.71 14.62
CA GLU A 56 6.39 0.66 15.64
C GLU A 56 7.32 -0.52 15.30
N GLY A 57 8.31 -0.30 14.42
CA GLY A 57 9.40 -1.24 14.15
C GLY A 57 9.10 -2.34 13.13
N THR A 58 7.93 -2.31 12.48
CA THR A 58 7.58 -3.23 11.40
C THR A 58 6.98 -2.44 10.24
N PRO A 59 7.42 -2.70 8.98
CA PRO A 59 7.05 -1.88 7.84
C PRO A 59 5.57 -2.00 7.46
N ILE A 60 5.07 -0.93 6.85
CA ILE A 60 3.79 -0.86 6.15
C ILE A 60 4.07 -0.72 4.65
N HIS A 61 3.44 -1.54 3.83
CA HIS A 61 3.55 -1.47 2.37
C HIS A 61 2.23 -1.06 1.73
N ILE A 62 2.30 -0.10 0.82
CA ILE A 62 1.20 0.30 -0.07
C ILE A 62 1.67 0.08 -1.51
N GLY A 63 1.03 -0.85 -2.21
CA GLY A 63 1.39 -1.30 -3.54
C GLY A 63 1.14 -0.27 -4.65
N ASP A 64 1.59 -0.63 -5.84
CA ASP A 64 1.50 0.18 -7.04
C ASP A 64 0.04 0.47 -7.43
N TYR A 65 -0.23 1.67 -7.92
CA TYR A 65 -1.56 2.13 -8.36
C TYR A 65 -2.64 2.13 -7.27
N SER A 66 -2.26 1.93 -6.00
CA SER A 66 -3.19 1.92 -4.87
C SER A 66 -3.49 3.34 -4.39
N ASN A 67 -4.58 3.53 -3.66
CA ASN A 67 -4.91 4.83 -3.11
C ASN A 67 -5.36 4.75 -1.65
N MET A 68 -4.89 5.72 -0.89
CA MET A 68 -5.36 6.09 0.44
C MET A 68 -6.13 7.39 0.30
N GLN A 69 -7.46 7.30 0.33
CA GLN A 69 -8.32 8.48 0.21
C GLN A 69 -8.35 9.29 1.51
N ASP A 70 -9.06 10.40 1.50
CA ASP A 70 -9.05 11.36 2.61
C ASP A 70 -9.34 10.70 3.96
N GLY A 71 -8.49 10.98 4.94
CA GLY A 71 -8.64 10.50 6.30
C GLY A 71 -8.40 8.99 6.52
N VAL A 72 -7.85 8.28 5.55
CA VAL A 72 -7.43 6.87 5.74
C VAL A 72 -6.31 6.81 6.76
N ILE A 73 -6.38 5.84 7.68
CA ILE A 73 -5.33 5.62 8.69
C ILE A 73 -4.80 4.19 8.58
N LEU A 74 -3.50 4.08 8.35
CA LEU A 74 -2.75 2.82 8.47
C LEU A 74 -1.82 2.94 9.67
N HIS A 75 -1.96 2.04 10.65
CA HIS A 75 -1.10 1.99 11.82
C HIS A 75 -0.75 0.55 12.19
N ALA A 76 0.53 0.30 12.34
CA ALA A 76 1.05 -1.03 12.68
C ALA A 76 0.92 -1.35 14.17
N LEU A 77 1.27 -2.58 14.51
CA LEU A 77 1.41 -3.02 15.91
C LEU A 77 2.84 -2.86 16.38
N GLU A 78 2.99 -2.53 17.66
CA GLU A 78 4.24 -2.73 18.37
C GLU A 78 4.62 -4.22 18.33
N THR A 79 5.82 -4.51 17.81
CA THR A 79 6.29 -5.90 17.65
C THR A 79 7.28 -6.31 18.72
N THR A 80 7.91 -5.35 19.38
CA THR A 80 8.84 -5.60 20.49
C THR A 80 8.63 -4.57 21.59
N SER A 81 8.85 -4.98 22.84
CA SER A 81 8.94 -4.09 23.98
C SER A 81 10.13 -4.50 24.86
N HIS A 82 11.00 -3.51 25.17
CA HIS A 82 12.23 -3.77 25.95
C HIS A 82 13.06 -4.95 25.39
N GLY A 83 13.15 -5.06 24.05
CA GLY A 83 13.89 -6.10 23.35
C GLY A 83 13.24 -7.49 23.34
N LYS A 84 12.01 -7.62 23.84
CA LYS A 84 11.24 -8.87 23.78
C LYS A 84 10.16 -8.76 22.71
N ASN A 85 9.97 -9.80 21.92
CA ASN A 85 8.84 -9.88 21.00
C ASN A 85 7.53 -9.96 21.78
N ILE A 86 6.59 -9.07 21.46
CA ILE A 86 5.23 -9.06 22.02
C ILE A 86 4.19 -9.41 20.95
N ASP A 87 4.49 -9.18 19.69
CA ASP A 87 3.72 -9.67 18.55
C ASP A 87 4.67 -10.24 17.49
N ASP A 88 4.48 -11.52 17.12
CA ASP A 88 5.28 -12.23 16.13
C ASP A 88 4.56 -12.45 14.80
N ARG A 89 3.46 -11.74 14.58
CA ARG A 89 2.64 -11.87 13.37
C ARG A 89 3.03 -10.80 12.34
N ARG A 90 3.41 -11.25 11.15
CA ARG A 90 3.66 -10.41 9.99
C ARG A 90 3.13 -11.08 8.74
N TYR A 91 2.84 -10.34 7.72
CA TYR A 91 2.46 -10.90 6.44
C TYR A 91 3.59 -10.79 5.43
N SER A 92 3.81 -11.85 4.63
CA SER A 92 4.62 -11.74 3.41
C SER A 92 3.88 -10.95 2.33
N ALA A 93 4.58 -10.58 1.27
CA ALA A 93 3.98 -9.95 0.09
C ALA A 93 2.96 -10.84 -0.63
N GLU A 94 3.03 -12.16 -0.42
CA GLU A 94 2.09 -13.15 -0.99
C GLU A 94 0.87 -13.41 -0.09
N GLY A 95 0.80 -12.78 1.09
CA GLY A 95 -0.29 -12.92 2.05
C GLY A 95 -0.15 -14.09 3.02
N SER A 96 1.03 -14.68 3.13
CA SER A 96 1.30 -15.72 4.12
C SER A 96 1.56 -15.11 5.50
N LEU A 97 0.91 -15.62 6.53
CA LEU A 97 1.18 -15.23 7.90
C LEU A 97 2.52 -15.80 8.37
N LEU A 98 3.44 -14.93 8.68
CA LEU A 98 4.78 -15.27 9.17
C LEU A 98 4.82 -15.22 10.70
N LYS A 99 5.46 -16.22 11.29
CA LYS A 99 5.75 -16.30 12.72
C LYS A 99 7.25 -16.13 12.97
N ALA A 100 7.66 -15.79 14.18
CA ALA A 100 9.05 -15.49 14.54
C ALA A 100 10.05 -16.60 14.18
N ASN A 101 9.60 -17.86 14.07
CA ASN A 101 10.43 -18.99 13.65
C ASN A 101 10.55 -19.17 12.14
N ASN A 102 9.86 -18.36 11.33
CA ASN A 102 9.98 -18.39 9.88
C ASN A 102 11.22 -17.62 9.43
N SER A 103 12.00 -18.17 8.48
CA SER A 103 13.21 -17.53 7.96
C SER A 103 12.93 -16.17 7.31
N GLU A 104 11.74 -16.01 6.71
CA GLU A 104 11.30 -14.78 6.04
C GLU A 104 10.66 -13.75 6.98
N PHE A 105 10.59 -14.05 8.28
CA PHE A 105 9.92 -13.17 9.25
C PHE A 105 10.44 -11.72 9.23
N LYS A 106 11.74 -11.54 9.04
CA LYS A 106 12.37 -10.22 9.01
C LYS A 106 11.95 -9.38 7.79
N ASN A 107 11.50 -10.05 6.73
CA ASN A 107 11.05 -9.42 5.48
C ASN A 107 9.53 -9.19 5.47
N GLY A 108 8.84 -9.52 6.55
CA GLY A 108 7.39 -9.40 6.66
C GLY A 108 6.94 -8.00 7.05
N PHE A 109 5.68 -7.71 6.76
CA PHE A 109 5.00 -6.43 6.97
C PHE A 109 3.98 -6.53 8.11
N ALA A 110 3.84 -5.47 8.87
CA ALA A 110 2.72 -5.33 9.81
C ALA A 110 1.40 -5.09 9.05
N ILE A 111 1.46 -4.27 8.00
CA ILE A 111 0.37 -4.08 7.05
C ILE A 111 0.93 -4.21 5.65
N TYR A 112 0.35 -5.09 4.85
CA TYR A 112 0.62 -5.18 3.42
C TYR A 112 -0.63 -4.87 2.63
N VAL A 113 -0.62 -3.79 1.90
CA VAL A 113 -1.64 -3.40 0.93
C VAL A 113 -1.08 -3.66 -0.45
N GLY A 114 -1.68 -4.58 -1.19
CA GLY A 114 -1.26 -4.97 -2.53
C GLY A 114 -1.47 -3.89 -3.58
N ASP A 115 -1.22 -4.25 -4.84
CA ASP A 115 -1.38 -3.35 -5.97
C ASP A 115 -2.86 -3.12 -6.31
N LYS A 116 -3.17 -1.92 -6.84
CA LYS A 116 -4.51 -1.56 -7.29
C LYS A 116 -5.58 -1.73 -6.20
N VAL A 117 -5.23 -1.41 -4.97
CA VAL A 117 -6.15 -1.41 -3.84
C VAL A 117 -6.68 0.00 -3.61
N SER A 118 -8.00 0.13 -3.44
CA SER A 118 -8.61 1.39 -3.04
C SER A 118 -9.05 1.34 -1.58
N LEU A 119 -8.43 2.17 -0.74
CA LEU A 119 -8.87 2.44 0.62
C LEU A 119 -9.68 3.74 0.57
N ALA A 120 -11.01 3.63 0.66
CA ALA A 120 -11.91 4.77 0.53
C ALA A 120 -11.90 5.64 1.80
N HIS A 121 -12.53 6.82 1.73
CA HIS A 121 -12.47 7.84 2.78
C HIS A 121 -12.73 7.29 4.18
N GLY A 122 -11.87 7.65 5.15
CA GLY A 122 -12.01 7.29 6.55
C GLY A 122 -11.78 5.81 6.89
N VAL A 123 -11.27 4.99 5.97
CA VAL A 123 -10.89 3.61 6.26
C VAL A 123 -9.78 3.59 7.30
N GLN A 124 -9.90 2.69 8.28
CA GLN A 124 -8.87 2.46 9.28
C GLN A 124 -8.36 1.02 9.18
N VAL A 125 -7.05 0.86 9.10
CA VAL A 125 -6.38 -0.43 9.08
C VAL A 125 -5.35 -0.46 10.19
N HIS A 126 -5.50 -1.42 11.10
CA HIS A 126 -4.54 -1.63 12.17
C HIS A 126 -3.96 -3.04 12.08
N GLY A 127 -2.65 -3.11 11.98
CA GLY A 127 -1.94 -4.38 11.81
C GLY A 127 -2.16 -5.43 12.91
N PRO A 128 -1.80 -6.71 12.65
CA PRO A 128 -1.28 -7.21 11.40
C PRO A 128 -2.40 -7.42 10.36
N VAL A 129 -2.24 -6.89 9.16
CA VAL A 129 -3.24 -6.98 8.08
C VAL A 129 -2.57 -7.23 6.73
N TYR A 130 -3.16 -8.10 5.93
CA TYR A 130 -2.89 -8.23 4.51
C TYR A 130 -4.14 -7.86 3.70
N ILE A 131 -3.96 -7.09 2.63
CA ILE A 131 -5.02 -6.74 1.67
C ILE A 131 -4.50 -7.07 0.27
N GLY A 132 -5.09 -8.07 -0.36
CA GLY A 132 -4.68 -8.55 -1.69
C GLY A 132 -5.05 -7.59 -2.82
N ASN A 133 -4.36 -7.75 -3.94
CA ASN A 133 -4.48 -6.92 -5.13
C ASN A 133 -5.93 -6.77 -5.63
N ASP A 134 -6.24 -5.66 -6.28
CA ASP A 134 -7.54 -5.34 -6.89
C ASP A 134 -8.72 -5.29 -5.88
N THR A 135 -8.44 -5.06 -4.60
CA THR A 135 -9.43 -5.01 -3.53
C THR A 135 -9.93 -3.58 -3.33
N PHE A 136 -11.22 -3.43 -3.07
CA PHE A 136 -11.86 -2.19 -2.66
C PHE A 136 -12.30 -2.28 -1.20
N VAL A 137 -11.93 -1.29 -0.41
CA VAL A 137 -12.38 -1.13 0.98
C VAL A 137 -13.25 0.13 1.07
N GLY A 138 -14.53 -0.07 1.37
CA GLY A 138 -15.55 1.00 1.43
C GLY A 138 -15.35 1.96 2.59
N MET A 139 -15.87 3.18 2.42
CA MET A 139 -15.73 4.30 3.37
C MET A 139 -16.05 3.89 4.81
N ASN A 140 -15.28 4.43 5.76
CA ASN A 140 -15.44 4.21 7.20
C ASN A 140 -15.40 2.74 7.65
N SER A 141 -14.80 1.86 6.86
CA SER A 141 -14.58 0.47 7.27
C SER A 141 -13.36 0.37 8.19
N PHE A 142 -13.39 -0.64 9.08
CA PHE A 142 -12.32 -0.93 10.02
C PHE A 142 -11.80 -2.36 9.80
N ILE A 143 -10.48 -2.49 9.63
CA ILE A 143 -9.80 -3.78 9.45
C ILE A 143 -8.72 -3.91 10.51
N PHE A 144 -8.81 -4.95 11.32
CA PHE A 144 -7.87 -5.23 12.39
C PHE A 144 -7.54 -6.72 12.44
N ASN A 145 -6.26 -7.08 12.43
CA ASN A 145 -5.83 -8.46 12.54
C ASN A 145 -6.60 -9.39 11.57
N ALA A 146 -6.43 -9.17 10.26
CA ALA A 146 -7.18 -9.91 9.24
C ALA A 146 -6.37 -10.10 7.96
N ASN A 147 -6.74 -11.12 7.19
CA ASN A 147 -6.21 -11.39 5.85
C ASN A 147 -7.35 -11.20 4.83
N ILE A 148 -7.21 -10.22 3.96
CA ILE A 148 -8.19 -9.94 2.90
C ILE A 148 -7.62 -10.42 1.58
N GLY A 149 -8.28 -11.37 0.95
CA GLY A 149 -7.88 -11.92 -0.34
C GLY A 149 -7.87 -10.90 -1.48
N LYS A 150 -7.52 -11.36 -2.66
CA LYS A 150 -7.49 -10.56 -3.89
C LYS A 150 -8.90 -10.36 -4.44
N ARG A 151 -9.11 -9.21 -5.09
CA ARG A 151 -10.39 -8.90 -5.77
C ARG A 151 -11.60 -9.00 -4.83
N VAL A 152 -11.40 -8.62 -3.56
CA VAL A 152 -12.48 -8.48 -2.58
C VAL A 152 -13.11 -7.10 -2.70
N ALA A 153 -14.42 -7.01 -2.51
CA ALA A 153 -15.11 -5.73 -2.37
C ALA A 153 -15.73 -5.65 -0.98
N ILE A 154 -15.27 -4.72 -0.16
CA ILE A 154 -15.79 -4.48 1.18
C ILE A 154 -16.72 -3.29 1.11
N GLY A 155 -17.99 -3.50 1.54
CA GLY A 155 -18.99 -2.45 1.61
C GLY A 155 -18.68 -1.42 2.70
N VAL A 156 -19.30 -0.26 2.59
CA VAL A 156 -19.09 0.86 3.53
C VAL A 156 -19.42 0.48 4.98
N SER A 157 -18.70 1.08 5.93
CA SER A 157 -18.93 0.91 7.38
C SER A 157 -18.89 -0.55 7.86
N SER A 158 -18.06 -1.38 7.23
CA SER A 158 -17.88 -2.78 7.64
C SER A 158 -16.69 -2.91 8.61
N THR A 159 -16.78 -3.91 9.51
CA THR A 159 -15.70 -4.27 10.44
C THR A 159 -15.23 -5.70 10.16
N ILE A 160 -13.92 -5.89 9.99
CA ILE A 160 -13.30 -7.20 9.78
C ILE A 160 -12.17 -7.35 10.81
N THR A 161 -12.24 -8.42 11.61
CA THR A 161 -11.38 -8.56 12.79
C THR A 161 -11.11 -10.02 13.16
N ASP A 162 -10.40 -10.23 14.28
CA ASP A 162 -10.23 -11.50 14.98
C ASP A 162 -9.51 -12.62 14.20
N GLY A 163 -8.58 -12.23 13.30
CA GLY A 163 -7.74 -13.17 12.57
C GLY A 163 -8.44 -13.86 11.39
N VAL A 164 -9.60 -13.34 10.95
CA VAL A 164 -10.32 -13.94 9.84
C VAL A 164 -9.57 -13.77 8.52
N THR A 165 -9.75 -14.74 7.63
CA THR A 165 -9.32 -14.66 6.23
C THR A 165 -10.56 -14.52 5.34
N ILE A 166 -10.69 -13.39 4.66
CA ILE A 166 -11.70 -13.22 3.60
C ILE A 166 -11.14 -13.86 2.32
N PRO A 167 -11.79 -14.88 1.76
CA PRO A 167 -11.31 -15.51 0.53
C PRO A 167 -11.34 -14.55 -0.67
N ASP A 168 -10.56 -14.87 -1.70
CA ASP A 168 -10.55 -14.14 -2.98
C ASP A 168 -11.96 -14.00 -3.58
N ASN A 169 -12.19 -12.90 -4.30
CA ASN A 169 -13.41 -12.64 -5.09
C ASN A 169 -14.71 -12.58 -4.24
N LYS A 170 -14.62 -12.28 -2.97
CA LYS A 170 -15.79 -12.14 -2.08
C LYS A 170 -16.30 -10.70 -2.04
N PHE A 171 -17.57 -10.58 -1.69
CA PHE A 171 -18.22 -9.31 -1.40
C PHE A 171 -18.70 -9.30 0.06
N VAL A 172 -18.22 -8.32 0.80
CA VAL A 172 -18.68 -8.02 2.16
C VAL A 172 -19.78 -6.96 2.06
N PRO A 173 -21.04 -7.27 2.38
CA PRO A 173 -22.13 -6.29 2.33
C PRO A 173 -21.87 -5.10 3.26
N PRO A 174 -22.38 -3.88 2.94
CA PRO A 174 -22.24 -2.71 3.80
C PRO A 174 -22.74 -2.95 5.23
N GLY A 175 -22.03 -2.39 6.22
CA GLY A 175 -22.38 -2.51 7.63
C GLY A 175 -22.14 -3.91 8.23
N SER A 176 -21.44 -4.80 7.55
CA SER A 176 -21.14 -6.14 8.05
C SER A 176 -20.10 -6.13 9.17
N ILE A 177 -20.26 -7.03 10.13
CA ILE A 177 -19.23 -7.37 11.12
C ILE A 177 -18.80 -8.82 10.87
N ILE A 178 -17.57 -9.00 10.41
CA ILE A 178 -16.96 -10.29 10.12
C ILE A 178 -15.86 -10.56 11.15
N ALA A 179 -16.19 -11.38 12.13
CA ALA A 179 -15.31 -11.71 13.26
C ALA A 179 -15.09 -13.22 13.40
N THR A 180 -15.67 -14.04 12.53
CA THR A 180 -15.44 -15.50 12.51
C THR A 180 -15.18 -15.98 11.08
N GLN A 181 -14.38 -17.05 10.97
CA GLN A 181 -14.10 -17.64 9.65
C GLN A 181 -15.36 -18.15 8.95
N ALA A 182 -16.32 -18.69 9.70
CA ALA A 182 -17.60 -19.14 9.15
C ALA A 182 -18.39 -18.00 8.48
N GLN A 183 -18.34 -16.79 9.04
CA GLN A 183 -18.95 -15.60 8.40
C GLN A 183 -18.20 -15.24 7.11
N ALA A 184 -16.86 -15.26 7.13
CA ALA A 184 -16.03 -14.96 5.97
C ALA A 184 -16.26 -15.96 4.83
N ASP A 185 -16.34 -17.24 5.14
CA ASP A 185 -16.56 -18.32 4.15
C ASP A 185 -17.94 -18.23 3.51
N ALA A 186 -18.96 -17.81 4.28
CA ALA A 186 -20.34 -17.67 3.83
C ALA A 186 -20.59 -16.41 2.96
N LEU A 187 -19.61 -15.51 2.81
CA LEU A 187 -19.77 -14.30 2.01
C LEU A 187 -20.11 -14.62 0.55
N PRO A 188 -20.99 -13.82 -0.08
CA PRO A 188 -21.32 -13.97 -1.48
C PRO A 188 -20.13 -13.62 -2.40
N PRO A 189 -20.16 -14.05 -3.66
CA PRO A 189 -19.15 -13.65 -4.63
C PRO A 189 -19.23 -12.14 -4.95
N ARG A 190 -18.09 -11.53 -5.28
CA ARG A 190 -18.02 -10.14 -5.77
C ARG A 190 -18.76 -9.98 -7.10
N VAL A 191 -18.62 -10.96 -8.00
CA VAL A 191 -19.31 -10.96 -9.30
C VAL A 191 -20.81 -11.03 -9.09
N GLY A 192 -21.55 -10.14 -9.74
CA GLY A 192 -23.00 -9.97 -9.57
C GLY A 192 -23.39 -9.09 -8.37
N SER A 193 -22.44 -8.65 -7.53
CA SER A 193 -22.72 -7.71 -6.45
C SER A 193 -22.83 -6.26 -6.95
N PRO A 194 -23.46 -5.35 -6.19
CA PRO A 194 -23.46 -3.92 -6.50
C PRO A 194 -22.06 -3.30 -6.55
N TYR A 195 -21.05 -3.95 -5.98
CA TYR A 195 -19.67 -3.50 -5.88
C TYR A 195 -18.72 -4.18 -6.90
N GLU A 196 -19.26 -4.95 -7.84
CA GLU A 196 -18.45 -5.72 -8.80
C GLU A 196 -17.38 -4.89 -9.51
N LYS A 197 -17.74 -3.70 -9.98
CA LYS A 197 -16.89 -2.82 -10.80
C LYS A 197 -16.38 -1.58 -10.05
N ILE A 198 -16.70 -1.44 -8.76
CA ILE A 198 -16.42 -0.20 -8.03
C ILE A 198 -14.94 0.13 -8.01
N ASN A 199 -14.07 -0.87 -7.77
CA ASN A 199 -12.64 -0.65 -7.65
C ASN A 199 -12.03 -0.07 -8.93
N SER A 200 -12.38 -0.59 -10.11
CA SER A 200 -11.83 -0.10 -11.37
C SER A 200 -12.22 1.35 -11.65
N ALA A 201 -13.43 1.74 -11.30
CA ALA A 201 -13.89 3.14 -11.44
C ALA A 201 -13.13 4.07 -10.49
N VAL A 202 -12.95 3.66 -9.23
CA VAL A 202 -12.22 4.43 -8.21
C VAL A 202 -10.75 4.56 -8.57
N LEU A 203 -10.11 3.47 -9.00
CA LEU A 203 -8.71 3.50 -9.45
C LEU A 203 -8.50 4.46 -10.62
N HIS A 204 -9.37 4.44 -11.62
CA HIS A 204 -9.30 5.36 -12.75
C HIS A 204 -9.31 6.82 -12.29
N VAL A 205 -10.27 7.20 -11.45
CA VAL A 205 -10.37 8.57 -10.93
C VAL A 205 -9.13 8.97 -10.15
N ASN A 206 -8.65 8.11 -9.22
CA ASN A 206 -7.50 8.45 -8.40
C ASN A 206 -6.19 8.53 -9.19
N GLN A 207 -6.02 7.73 -10.24
CA GLN A 207 -4.86 7.83 -11.13
C GLN A 207 -4.87 9.15 -11.93
N GLU A 208 -6.03 9.56 -12.44
CA GLU A 208 -6.16 10.84 -13.14
C GLU A 208 -5.95 12.04 -12.20
N LEU A 209 -6.44 11.95 -10.95
CA LEU A 209 -6.17 12.97 -9.93
C LEU A 209 -4.68 13.07 -9.59
N ALA A 210 -3.99 11.94 -9.37
CA ALA A 210 -2.57 11.92 -9.08
C ALA A 210 -1.75 12.61 -10.18
N LYS A 211 -2.05 12.32 -11.45
CA LYS A 211 -1.40 12.96 -12.59
C LYS A 211 -1.75 14.46 -12.70
N GLY A 212 -3.01 14.81 -12.41
CA GLY A 212 -3.48 16.20 -12.49
C GLY A 212 -2.91 17.10 -11.39
N TYR A 213 -2.75 16.56 -10.17
CA TYR A 213 -2.18 17.32 -9.05
C TYR A 213 -0.67 17.47 -9.13
N ASP A 214 0.04 16.53 -9.72
CA ASP A 214 1.49 16.65 -9.93
C ASP A 214 1.87 16.37 -11.39
N ALA A 215 1.88 17.42 -12.21
CA ALA A 215 2.28 17.35 -13.62
C ALA A 215 3.72 16.80 -13.80
N ARG A 216 4.58 16.85 -12.77
CA ARG A 216 5.93 16.26 -12.79
C ARG A 216 5.88 14.75 -12.90
N ILE A 217 4.80 14.10 -12.45
CA ILE A 217 4.59 12.66 -12.61
C ILE A 217 4.54 12.31 -14.10
N ILE A 218 3.77 13.06 -14.90
CA ILE A 218 3.67 12.85 -16.34
C ILE A 218 5.04 13.04 -17.01
N GLN A 219 5.76 14.08 -16.60
CA GLN A 219 7.09 14.38 -17.15
C GLN A 219 8.10 13.26 -16.84
N ARG A 220 8.10 12.73 -15.61
CA ARG A 220 8.95 11.60 -15.21
C ARG A 220 8.61 10.31 -15.95
N LEU A 221 7.31 10.04 -16.16
CA LEU A 221 6.86 8.89 -16.93
C LEU A 221 7.30 8.97 -18.40
N ALA A 222 7.19 10.15 -19.03
CA ALA A 222 7.65 10.38 -20.39
C ALA A 222 9.16 10.11 -20.52
N THR A 223 9.96 10.66 -19.60
CA THR A 223 11.43 10.46 -19.60
C THR A 223 11.81 8.99 -19.40
N GLU A 224 11.07 8.25 -18.58
CA GLU A 224 11.32 6.81 -18.36
C GLU A 224 11.05 6.00 -19.64
N ILE A 225 9.94 6.27 -20.32
CA ILE A 225 9.57 5.62 -21.58
C ILE A 225 10.60 5.93 -22.68
N GLU A 226 11.02 7.19 -22.80
CA GLU A 226 12.06 7.59 -23.75
C GLU A 226 13.37 6.83 -23.52
N GLY A 227 13.80 6.70 -22.25
CA GLY A 227 15.00 5.95 -21.88
C GLY A 227 14.90 4.44 -22.16
N GLU A 228 13.73 3.84 -21.97
CA GLU A 228 13.48 2.43 -22.30
C GLU A 228 13.55 2.20 -23.81
N LEU A 229 12.94 3.08 -24.62
CA LEU A 229 13.00 3.00 -26.08
C LEU A 229 14.41 3.14 -26.63
N GLU A 230 15.21 4.07 -26.09
CA GLU A 230 16.63 4.23 -26.47
C GLU A 230 17.45 2.98 -26.14
N GLN A 231 17.18 2.31 -25.02
CA GLN A 231 17.85 1.06 -24.64
C GLN A 231 17.46 -0.09 -25.59
N GLU A 232 16.20 -0.21 -25.96
CA GLU A 232 15.73 -1.22 -26.91
C GLU A 232 16.37 -1.00 -28.31
N GLU A 233 16.45 0.23 -28.79
CA GLU A 233 17.13 0.55 -30.06
C GLU A 233 18.61 0.20 -30.03
N MET A 234 19.31 0.50 -28.93
CA MET A 234 20.73 0.11 -28.77
C MET A 234 20.92 -1.41 -28.79
N LEU A 235 20.03 -2.16 -28.18
CA LEU A 235 20.09 -3.62 -28.18
C LEU A 235 19.81 -4.22 -29.56
N GLN A 236 18.92 -3.63 -30.34
CA GLN A 236 18.57 -4.09 -31.69
C GLN A 236 19.62 -3.73 -32.76
N THR A 237 20.26 -2.57 -32.63
CA THR A 237 21.19 -2.06 -33.64
C THR A 237 22.64 -2.47 -33.40
N GLY A 238 22.99 -2.95 -32.22
CA GLY A 238 24.36 -3.37 -31.87
C GLY A 238 25.43 -2.26 -31.97
N SER A 239 25.03 -1.00 -32.11
CA SER A 239 25.91 0.16 -32.22
C SER A 239 25.82 1.05 -30.99
N PRO A 240 26.95 1.33 -30.31
CA PRO A 240 26.95 2.38 -29.30
C PRO A 240 26.89 3.73 -30.05
N THR A 241 25.78 4.46 -29.91
CA THR A 241 25.70 5.87 -30.33
C THR A 241 26.51 6.73 -29.38
N GLY A 242 27.83 6.53 -29.40
CA GLY A 242 28.79 7.42 -28.81
C GLY A 242 28.99 8.62 -29.73
N ASN A 243 28.45 9.77 -29.34
CA ASN A 243 28.72 11.05 -29.97
C ASN A 243 30.27 11.30 -29.90
N PRO A 244 31.02 11.30 -31.02
CA PRO A 244 32.48 11.43 -31.01
C PRO A 244 32.99 12.84 -30.72
N ASN A 245 32.20 13.78 -30.26
CA ASN A 245 32.54 15.19 -30.10
C ASN A 245 32.78 15.69 -28.67
N VAL A 246 33.14 14.82 -27.71
CA VAL A 246 33.57 15.25 -26.36
C VAL A 246 35.00 14.78 -26.05
N MET A 247 35.87 14.74 -27.05
CA MET A 247 37.34 14.66 -26.83
C MET A 247 38.07 15.69 -27.67
N ALA A 248 38.01 16.94 -27.28
CA ALA A 248 39.02 17.96 -27.56
C ALA A 248 38.66 19.29 -26.91
N ARG A 249 39.11 19.47 -25.64
CA ARG A 249 39.70 20.72 -25.13
C ARG A 249 40.14 20.47 -23.67
N ARG A 250 41.40 20.45 -23.58
CA ARG A 250 42.38 20.68 -22.50
C ARG A 250 41.83 21.14 -21.17
#